data_13920f501351000f0d71d146d8b679d4
#
_entry.id   13920f501351000f0d71d146d8b679d4
#
_cell.length_a   1.000
_cell.length_b   1.000
_cell.length_c   1.000
_cell.angle_alpha   90.00
_cell.angle_beta   90.00
_cell.angle_gamma   90.00
#
_symmetry.space_group_name_H-M   'P 1'
#
loop_
_entity.id
_entity.type
_entity.pdbx_description
1 polymer ?
#
loop_
_entity_poly.entity_id
_entity_poly.type
_entity_poly.pdbx_seq_one_letter_code
_entity_poly.pdbx_strand_id
1 'polypeptide(L)'
;MMIKRILIIVTCLMLLWCSFGLLNFTYDASVSAQQEYYQIRSLHSRDGIGKFYLGREIAKVMGHQEMLWLERPSRRFTEKPDDLITALHLKPTDLVADIGAGTGYLSFPMANLVEQVFAVDVQPEMLGAIDFLAEENQVKNITTILATETDPKLPINAIDLALMVDAYHEFSSPREMMENLVKSLKPDGRVVLVEYRRENPLIPIKALHKMTRRQAEKEMAAIGLLPEEIIETLPQQHLMIFQKAGSSG
;
A
#
# COMPACT_ATOMS: atom_id res chain seq x y z
N MET A 1 56.50 -5.20 -28.79
CA MET A 1 55.33 -6.08 -28.43
C MET A 1 54.96 -5.98 -26.96
N MET A 2 55.91 -5.77 -26.04
CA MET A 2 55.70 -5.68 -24.57
C MET A 2 54.96 -4.43 -24.13
N ILE A 3 55.25 -3.24 -24.68
CA ILE A 3 54.63 -1.95 -24.31
C ILE A 3 53.11 -1.93 -24.63
N LYS A 4 52.66 -2.52 -25.76
CA LYS A 4 51.21 -2.60 -26.10
C LYS A 4 50.42 -3.47 -25.10
N ARG A 5 51.02 -4.52 -24.54
CA ARG A 5 50.37 -5.40 -23.56
C ARG A 5 50.24 -4.72 -22.19
N ILE A 6 51.20 -3.92 -21.77
CA ILE A 6 51.15 -3.14 -20.52
C ILE A 6 50.06 -2.06 -20.61
N LEU A 7 49.95 -1.38 -21.76
CA LEU A 7 48.92 -0.35 -21.96
C LEU A 7 47.49 -0.92 -21.90
N ILE A 8 47.25 -2.10 -22.47
CA ILE A 8 45.94 -2.78 -22.43
C ILE A 8 45.59 -3.22 -21.03
N ILE A 9 46.54 -3.73 -20.25
CA ILE A 9 46.31 -4.15 -18.86
C ILE A 9 45.96 -2.94 -17.96
N VAL A 10 46.66 -1.82 -18.12
CA VAL A 10 46.40 -0.58 -17.34
C VAL A 10 45.03 0.00 -17.70
N THR A 11 44.64 -0.02 -19.00
CA THR A 11 43.29 0.47 -19.40
C THR A 11 42.18 -0.45 -18.90
N CYS A 12 42.34 -1.77 -18.90
CA CYS A 12 41.37 -2.71 -18.34
C CYS A 12 41.23 -2.56 -16.81
N LEU A 13 42.34 -2.31 -16.09
CA LEU A 13 42.32 -2.08 -14.65
C LEU A 13 41.63 -0.74 -14.29
N MET A 14 41.84 0.32 -15.07
CA MET A 14 41.14 1.60 -14.89
C MET A 14 39.64 1.48 -15.17
N LEU A 15 39.23 0.73 -16.19
CA LEU A 15 37.81 0.50 -16.51
C LEU A 15 37.11 -0.32 -15.41
N LEU A 16 37.80 -1.31 -14.84
CA LEU A 16 37.30 -2.09 -13.69
C LEU A 16 37.18 -1.22 -12.43
N TRP A 17 38.11 -0.28 -12.19
CA TRP A 17 38.06 0.63 -11.05
C TRP A 17 36.95 1.67 -11.20
N CYS A 18 36.74 2.21 -12.40
CA CYS A 18 35.61 3.11 -12.68
C CYS A 18 34.26 2.42 -12.53
N SER A 19 34.11 1.16 -12.97
CA SER A 19 32.86 0.40 -12.79
C SER A 19 32.59 0.04 -11.33
N PHE A 20 33.65 -0.26 -10.55
CA PHE A 20 33.53 -0.53 -9.11
C PHE A 20 33.20 0.74 -8.30
N GLY A 21 33.79 1.89 -8.67
CA GLY A 21 33.50 3.19 -8.08
C GLY A 21 32.06 3.67 -8.35
N LEU A 22 31.56 3.46 -9.57
CA LEU A 22 30.18 3.77 -9.93
C LEU A 22 29.17 2.88 -9.20
N LEU A 23 29.44 1.58 -9.06
CA LEU A 23 28.59 0.64 -8.33
C LEU A 23 28.52 0.97 -6.82
N ASN A 24 29.64 1.33 -6.21
CA ASN A 24 29.66 1.74 -4.80
C ASN A 24 28.97 3.10 -4.59
N PHE A 25 29.14 4.05 -5.51
CA PHE A 25 28.48 5.35 -5.41
C PHE A 25 26.97 5.26 -5.54
N THR A 26 26.46 4.41 -6.44
CA THR A 26 25.01 4.17 -6.58
C THR A 26 24.45 3.39 -5.39
N TYR A 27 25.20 2.43 -4.83
CA TYR A 27 24.81 1.69 -3.64
C TYR A 27 24.73 2.61 -2.40
N ASP A 28 25.76 3.42 -2.15
CA ASP A 28 25.78 4.38 -1.03
C ASP A 28 24.67 5.43 -1.15
N ALA A 29 24.37 5.92 -2.36
CA ALA A 29 23.30 6.86 -2.59
C ALA A 29 21.92 6.23 -2.33
N SER A 30 21.70 4.98 -2.71
CA SER A 30 20.44 4.26 -2.46
C SER A 30 20.25 3.96 -0.95
N VAL A 31 21.31 3.57 -0.25
CA VAL A 31 21.30 3.32 1.20
C VAL A 31 21.06 4.62 1.96
N SER A 32 21.67 5.74 1.55
CA SER A 32 21.46 7.04 2.20
C SER A 32 20.04 7.58 1.99
N ALA A 33 19.47 7.41 0.78
CA ALA A 33 18.10 7.80 0.48
C ALA A 33 17.08 6.97 1.30
N GLN A 34 17.31 5.67 1.42
CA GLN A 34 16.47 4.79 2.24
C GLN A 34 16.54 5.16 3.73
N GLN A 35 17.69 5.59 4.22
CA GLN A 35 17.90 6.04 5.60
C GLN A 35 17.22 7.39 5.90
N GLU A 36 16.94 8.22 4.89
CA GLU A 36 16.23 9.49 5.04
C GLU A 36 14.73 9.29 5.39
N TYR A 37 14.09 8.24 4.88
CA TYR A 37 12.65 7.99 5.10
C TYR A 37 12.37 7.04 6.24
N TYR A 38 13.26 6.08 6.50
CA TYR A 38 13.09 5.06 7.52
C TYR A 38 14.06 5.23 8.68
N GLN A 39 13.56 4.98 9.90
CA GLN A 39 14.38 4.88 11.10
C GLN A 39 14.08 3.55 11.79
N ILE A 40 15.12 2.85 12.21
CA ILE A 40 14.99 1.65 13.05
C ILE A 40 15.31 2.04 14.49
N ARG A 41 14.46 1.68 15.44
CA ARG A 41 14.64 1.98 16.86
C ARG A 41 14.48 0.70 17.68
N SER A 42 15.43 0.46 18.59
CA SER A 42 15.38 -0.68 19.52
C SER A 42 14.31 -0.49 20.61
N LEU A 43 14.07 0.75 21.02
CA LEU A 43 12.98 1.09 21.94
C LEU A 43 11.75 1.49 21.12
N HIS A 44 10.75 0.62 21.10
CA HIS A 44 9.55 0.78 20.29
C HIS A 44 8.33 0.13 20.95
N SER A 45 7.14 0.33 20.37
CA SER A 45 5.90 -0.30 20.84
C SER A 45 5.94 -1.83 20.70
N ARG A 46 5.30 -2.57 21.65
CA ARG A 46 5.09 -4.02 21.49
C ARG A 46 4.20 -4.37 20.29
N ASP A 47 3.35 -3.42 19.87
CA ASP A 47 2.43 -3.53 18.74
C ASP A 47 3.05 -3.02 17.43
N GLY A 48 4.28 -2.55 17.46
CA GLY A 48 5.05 -2.07 16.32
C GLY A 48 6.18 -3.00 15.93
N ILE A 49 6.76 -2.76 14.74
CA ILE A 49 7.91 -3.52 14.22
C ILE A 49 9.26 -2.83 14.49
N GLY A 50 9.26 -1.68 15.20
CA GLY A 50 10.46 -0.89 15.46
C GLY A 50 10.99 -0.12 14.25
N LYS A 51 10.29 -0.17 13.11
CA LYS A 51 10.58 0.60 11.91
C LYS A 51 9.64 1.80 11.83
N PHE A 52 10.21 2.98 11.59
CA PHE A 52 9.48 4.23 11.52
C PHE A 52 9.56 4.79 10.11
N TYR A 53 8.43 5.18 9.54
CA TYR A 53 8.33 5.84 8.24
C TYR A 53 7.86 7.27 8.44
N LEU A 54 8.65 8.24 8.02
CA LEU A 54 8.38 9.68 8.15
C LEU A 54 7.93 10.11 9.56
N GLY A 55 8.42 9.40 10.60
CA GLY A 55 8.14 9.67 12.00
C GLY A 55 7.01 8.82 12.63
N ARG A 56 6.24 8.07 11.86
CA ARG A 56 5.25 7.10 12.34
C ARG A 56 5.89 5.72 12.52
N GLU A 57 5.68 5.10 13.67
CA GLU A 57 6.00 3.68 13.85
C GLU A 57 5.00 2.82 13.08
N ILE A 58 5.50 1.83 12.34
CA ILE A 58 4.70 0.88 11.57
C ILE A 58 4.14 -0.17 12.53
N ALA A 59 2.84 -0.44 12.43
CA ALA A 59 2.18 -1.48 13.20
C ALA A 59 2.60 -2.89 12.75
N LYS A 60 2.47 -3.87 13.62
CA LYS A 60 2.56 -5.27 13.24
C LYS A 60 1.35 -5.64 12.39
N VAL A 61 1.59 -6.43 11.35
CA VAL A 61 0.53 -6.98 10.51
C VAL A 61 -0.39 -7.89 11.36
N MET A 62 -1.68 -7.72 11.19
CA MET A 62 -2.67 -8.63 11.76
C MET A 62 -2.60 -9.97 11.04
N GLY A 63 -2.33 -11.05 11.77
CA GLY A 63 -2.23 -12.40 11.18
C GLY A 63 -3.58 -12.98 10.77
N HIS A 64 -3.56 -13.90 9.80
CA HIS A 64 -4.76 -14.60 9.32
C HIS A 64 -5.52 -15.35 10.43
N GLN A 65 -4.86 -15.68 11.56
CA GLN A 65 -5.53 -16.28 12.71
C GLN A 65 -6.61 -15.37 13.31
N GLU A 66 -6.52 -14.06 13.06
CA GLU A 66 -7.47 -13.05 13.55
C GLU A 66 -8.54 -12.70 12.48
N MET A 67 -8.65 -13.46 11.37
CA MET A 67 -9.58 -13.15 10.27
C MET A 67 -11.05 -13.02 10.70
N LEU A 68 -11.48 -13.75 11.74
CA LEU A 68 -12.84 -13.62 12.29
C LEU A 68 -13.12 -12.22 12.85
N TRP A 69 -12.10 -11.49 13.25
CA TRP A 69 -12.25 -10.10 13.68
C TRP A 69 -12.62 -9.19 12.52
N LEU A 70 -12.16 -9.50 11.31
CA LEU A 70 -12.51 -8.77 10.08
C LEU A 70 -13.98 -8.94 9.72
N GLU A 71 -14.59 -10.07 10.09
CA GLU A 71 -16.00 -10.39 9.80
C GLU A 71 -16.95 -10.07 10.97
N ARG A 72 -16.47 -9.35 12.02
CA ARG A 72 -17.29 -9.05 13.17
C ARG A 72 -18.55 -8.23 12.78
N PRO A 73 -19.76 -8.61 13.28
CA PRO A 73 -21.00 -7.92 12.89
C PRO A 73 -21.05 -6.43 13.25
N SER A 74 -20.25 -5.99 14.23
CA SER A 74 -20.18 -4.59 14.65
C SER A 74 -19.63 -3.65 13.56
N ARG A 75 -18.84 -4.15 12.59
CA ARG A 75 -18.29 -3.36 11.46
C ARG A 75 -19.38 -2.59 10.73
N ARG A 76 -20.52 -3.23 10.50
CA ARG A 76 -21.65 -2.60 9.81
C ARG A 76 -22.09 -1.28 10.46
N PHE A 77 -21.99 -1.18 11.78
CA PHE A 77 -22.41 0.01 12.54
C PHE A 77 -21.24 0.96 12.82
N THR A 78 -20.04 0.43 13.06
CA THR A 78 -18.87 1.20 13.47
C THR A 78 -18.07 1.75 12.30
N GLU A 79 -18.09 1.08 11.14
CA GLU A 79 -17.32 1.42 9.94
C GLU A 79 -18.20 1.79 8.76
N LYS A 80 -19.49 1.33 8.74
CA LYS A 80 -20.47 1.62 7.68
C LYS A 80 -19.94 1.32 6.27
N PRO A 81 -19.63 0.08 5.93
CA PRO A 81 -19.05 -0.30 4.63
C PRO A 81 -19.93 0.11 3.44
N ASP A 82 -21.27 0.14 3.60
CA ASP A 82 -22.18 0.57 2.53
C ASP A 82 -22.01 2.07 2.23
N ASP A 83 -21.83 2.91 3.26
CA ASP A 83 -21.56 4.36 3.11
C ASP A 83 -20.16 4.55 2.46
N LEU A 84 -19.17 3.75 2.86
CA LEU A 84 -17.84 3.75 2.23
C LEU A 84 -17.95 3.45 0.73
N ILE A 85 -18.55 2.32 0.36
CA ILE A 85 -18.68 1.90 -1.05
C ILE A 85 -19.41 2.96 -1.88
N THR A 86 -20.46 3.56 -1.32
CA THR A 86 -21.19 4.66 -1.98
C THR A 86 -20.28 5.85 -2.26
N ALA A 87 -19.41 6.21 -1.30
CA ALA A 87 -18.48 7.32 -1.43
C ALA A 87 -17.33 7.07 -2.42
N LEU A 88 -17.07 5.82 -2.81
CA LEU A 88 -16.06 5.49 -3.83
C LEU A 88 -16.48 5.92 -5.24
N HIS A 89 -17.77 6.16 -5.50
CA HIS A 89 -18.31 6.51 -6.82
C HIS A 89 -17.83 5.56 -7.93
N LEU A 90 -17.92 4.25 -7.68
CA LEU A 90 -17.48 3.20 -8.60
C LEU A 90 -18.30 3.18 -9.89
N LYS A 91 -17.62 2.86 -10.99
CA LYS A 91 -18.25 2.71 -12.32
C LYS A 91 -18.19 1.25 -12.77
N PRO A 92 -19.16 0.77 -13.54
CA PRO A 92 -19.18 -0.60 -14.06
C PRO A 92 -17.95 -0.99 -14.91
N THR A 93 -17.18 -0.01 -15.38
CA THR A 93 -15.96 -0.19 -16.19
C THR A 93 -14.68 -0.08 -15.38
N ASP A 94 -14.76 0.16 -14.07
CA ASP A 94 -13.58 0.35 -13.25
C ASP A 94 -12.85 -0.98 -12.99
N LEU A 95 -11.53 -0.91 -13.02
CA LEU A 95 -10.63 -1.93 -12.51
C LEU A 95 -10.15 -1.47 -11.12
N VAL A 96 -10.62 -2.15 -10.09
CA VAL A 96 -10.37 -1.77 -8.69
C VAL A 96 -9.36 -2.71 -8.05
N ALA A 97 -8.41 -2.18 -7.31
CA ALA A 97 -7.49 -2.94 -6.46
C ALA A 97 -7.85 -2.74 -4.98
N ASP A 98 -8.16 -3.83 -4.28
CA ASP A 98 -8.37 -3.88 -2.83
C ASP A 98 -7.05 -4.35 -2.18
N ILE A 99 -6.29 -3.44 -1.59
CA ILE A 99 -4.94 -3.68 -1.09
C ILE A 99 -4.98 -3.94 0.42
N GLY A 100 -4.51 -5.12 0.83
CA GLY A 100 -4.77 -5.65 2.16
C GLY A 100 -6.20 -6.15 2.25
N ALA A 101 -6.64 -6.90 1.23
CA ALA A 101 -8.04 -7.32 1.07
C ALA A 101 -8.56 -8.20 2.21
N GLY A 102 -7.66 -8.84 2.97
CA GLY A 102 -8.02 -9.74 4.07
C GLY A 102 -8.95 -10.86 3.59
N THR A 103 -10.11 -10.96 4.19
CA THR A 103 -11.14 -11.96 3.84
C THR A 103 -11.99 -11.58 2.61
N GLY A 104 -11.73 -10.42 1.99
CA GLY A 104 -12.54 -9.91 0.88
C GLY A 104 -13.82 -9.17 1.32
N TYR A 105 -13.88 -8.73 2.57
CA TYR A 105 -15.07 -8.06 3.14
C TYR A 105 -15.58 -6.91 2.27
N LEU A 106 -14.70 -6.18 1.60
CA LEU A 106 -15.06 -5.13 0.64
C LEU A 106 -14.93 -5.58 -0.82
N SER A 107 -14.06 -6.53 -1.13
CA SER A 107 -13.89 -7.05 -2.49
C SER A 107 -15.19 -7.59 -3.06
N PHE A 108 -15.96 -8.39 -2.29
CA PHE A 108 -17.21 -8.98 -2.75
C PHE A 108 -18.31 -7.96 -3.07
N PRO A 109 -18.64 -6.99 -2.21
CA PRO A 109 -19.64 -5.99 -2.56
C PRO A 109 -19.17 -5.09 -3.71
N MET A 110 -17.88 -4.75 -3.83
CA MET A 110 -17.34 -3.99 -4.97
C MET A 110 -17.44 -4.76 -6.28
N ALA A 111 -17.25 -6.09 -6.27
CA ALA A 111 -17.35 -6.92 -7.47
C ALA A 111 -18.70 -6.82 -8.17
N ASN A 112 -19.78 -6.51 -7.45
CA ASN A 112 -21.11 -6.31 -8.04
C ASN A 112 -21.26 -4.97 -8.77
N LEU A 113 -20.29 -4.06 -8.64
CA LEU A 113 -20.39 -2.67 -9.11
C LEU A 113 -19.38 -2.32 -10.19
N VAL A 114 -18.35 -3.16 -10.39
CA VAL A 114 -17.19 -2.86 -11.23
C VAL A 114 -16.90 -3.98 -12.23
N GLU A 115 -16.05 -3.71 -13.22
CA GLU A 115 -15.61 -4.72 -14.19
C GLU A 115 -14.80 -5.82 -13.51
N GLN A 116 -13.80 -5.44 -12.70
CA GLN A 116 -12.87 -6.36 -12.06
C GLN A 116 -12.40 -5.83 -10.70
N VAL A 117 -12.28 -6.72 -9.72
CA VAL A 117 -11.59 -6.48 -8.45
C VAL A 117 -10.31 -7.32 -8.42
N PHE A 118 -9.18 -6.67 -8.16
CA PHE A 118 -7.92 -7.30 -7.80
C PHE A 118 -7.81 -7.29 -6.28
N ALA A 119 -8.03 -8.43 -5.65
CA ALA A 119 -7.89 -8.60 -4.20
C ALA A 119 -6.43 -8.94 -3.88
N VAL A 120 -5.72 -7.98 -3.31
CA VAL A 120 -4.27 -8.03 -3.09
C VAL A 120 -3.97 -8.18 -1.61
N ASP A 121 -3.23 -9.22 -1.23
CA ASP A 121 -2.78 -9.41 0.14
C ASP A 121 -1.39 -10.05 0.17
N VAL A 122 -0.66 -9.90 1.27
CA VAL A 122 0.65 -10.54 1.49
C VAL A 122 0.52 -11.92 2.15
N GLN A 123 -0.66 -12.27 2.63
CA GLN A 123 -0.96 -13.53 3.33
C GLN A 123 -1.74 -14.46 2.40
N PRO A 124 -1.15 -15.59 1.97
CA PRO A 124 -1.82 -16.53 1.07
C PRO A 124 -3.08 -17.16 1.67
N GLU A 125 -3.17 -17.27 3.00
CA GLU A 125 -4.34 -17.80 3.69
C GLU A 125 -5.56 -16.87 3.56
N MET A 126 -5.35 -15.54 3.54
CA MET A 126 -6.41 -14.57 3.29
C MET A 126 -6.93 -14.71 1.86
N LEU A 127 -6.03 -14.81 0.89
CA LEU A 127 -6.39 -14.99 -0.53
C LEU A 127 -7.12 -16.33 -0.75
N GLY A 128 -6.66 -17.39 -0.09
CA GLY A 128 -7.35 -18.69 -0.14
C GLY A 128 -8.78 -18.63 0.37
N ALA A 129 -9.07 -17.80 1.38
CA ALA A 129 -10.43 -17.57 1.86
C ALA A 129 -11.29 -16.84 0.80
N ILE A 130 -10.71 -15.83 0.13
CA ILE A 130 -11.39 -15.11 -0.96
C ILE A 130 -11.69 -16.07 -2.12
N ASP A 131 -10.72 -16.87 -2.57
CA ASP A 131 -10.88 -17.82 -3.67
C ASP A 131 -12.00 -18.84 -3.37
N PHE A 132 -11.99 -19.40 -2.15
CA PHE A 132 -13.03 -20.32 -1.69
C PHE A 132 -14.42 -19.65 -1.72
N LEU A 133 -14.55 -18.45 -1.16
CA LEU A 133 -15.83 -17.73 -1.12
C LEU A 133 -16.29 -17.29 -2.54
N ALA A 134 -15.37 -16.92 -3.42
CA ALA A 134 -15.69 -16.56 -4.80
C ALA A 134 -16.23 -17.76 -5.59
N GLU A 135 -15.64 -18.95 -5.40
CA GLU A 135 -16.14 -20.19 -6.00
C GLU A 135 -17.53 -20.55 -5.49
N GLU A 136 -17.73 -20.58 -4.17
CA GLU A 136 -19.02 -20.91 -3.53
C GLU A 136 -20.14 -19.94 -3.96
N ASN A 137 -19.85 -18.67 -4.12
CA ASN A 137 -20.84 -17.65 -4.50
C ASN A 137 -20.89 -17.38 -6.01
N GLN A 138 -20.09 -18.11 -6.82
CA GLN A 138 -20.01 -17.97 -8.28
C GLN A 138 -19.61 -16.56 -8.74
N VAL A 139 -18.81 -15.84 -7.95
CA VAL A 139 -18.26 -14.52 -8.29
C VAL A 139 -17.02 -14.73 -9.17
N LYS A 140 -17.03 -14.19 -10.40
CA LYS A 140 -16.01 -14.48 -11.42
C LYS A 140 -15.06 -13.31 -11.69
N ASN A 141 -15.39 -12.13 -11.19
CA ASN A 141 -14.64 -10.90 -11.42
C ASN A 141 -13.85 -10.43 -10.19
N ILE A 142 -13.41 -11.39 -9.36
CA ILE A 142 -12.38 -11.16 -8.36
C ILE A 142 -11.15 -11.97 -8.76
N THR A 143 -9.99 -11.34 -8.81
CA THR A 143 -8.69 -12.00 -9.00
C THR A 143 -7.83 -11.75 -7.77
N THR A 144 -7.40 -12.81 -7.12
CA THR A 144 -6.49 -12.74 -5.98
C THR A 144 -5.04 -12.57 -6.45
N ILE A 145 -4.28 -11.70 -5.78
CA ILE A 145 -2.87 -11.44 -6.08
C ILE A 145 -2.05 -11.51 -4.79
N LEU A 146 -1.10 -12.44 -4.75
CA LEU A 146 -0.13 -12.51 -3.66
C LEU A 146 0.95 -11.44 -3.86
N ALA A 147 0.86 -10.38 -3.09
CA ALA A 147 1.81 -9.28 -3.06
C ALA A 147 3.11 -9.65 -2.33
N THR A 148 4.12 -8.81 -2.49
CA THR A 148 5.26 -8.76 -1.57
C THR A 148 5.11 -7.55 -0.64
N GLU A 149 6.02 -7.38 0.32
CA GLU A 149 6.02 -6.19 1.19
C GLU A 149 6.30 -4.87 0.45
N THR A 150 6.77 -4.94 -0.78
CA THR A 150 7.20 -3.78 -1.58
C THR A 150 6.47 -3.63 -2.92
N ASP A 151 5.72 -4.65 -3.35
CA ASP A 151 5.14 -4.67 -4.70
C ASP A 151 3.76 -5.34 -4.69
N PRO A 152 2.69 -4.62 -5.07
CA PRO A 152 1.33 -5.17 -5.18
C PRO A 152 1.15 -6.10 -6.37
N LYS A 153 2.12 -6.18 -7.28
CA LYS A 153 2.13 -6.99 -8.51
C LYS A 153 0.93 -6.76 -9.42
N LEU A 154 0.42 -5.56 -9.41
CA LEU A 154 -0.65 -5.12 -10.29
C LEU A 154 -0.12 -4.75 -11.68
N PRO A 155 -0.95 -4.87 -12.73
CA PRO A 155 -0.57 -4.43 -14.06
C PRO A 155 -0.34 -2.91 -14.10
N ILE A 156 0.68 -2.49 -14.85
CA ILE A 156 1.05 -1.07 -14.98
C ILE A 156 -0.05 -0.31 -15.74
N ASN A 157 -0.39 0.90 -15.27
CA ASN A 157 -1.31 1.84 -15.92
C ASN A 157 -2.70 1.22 -16.21
N ALA A 158 -3.22 0.41 -15.29
CA ALA A 158 -4.45 -0.34 -15.48
C ALA A 158 -5.54 -0.02 -14.44
N ILE A 159 -5.16 0.42 -13.24
CA ILE A 159 -6.07 0.54 -12.10
C ILE A 159 -6.73 1.92 -12.07
N ASP A 160 -8.07 1.93 -11.98
CA ASP A 160 -8.88 3.14 -11.83
C ASP A 160 -8.93 3.60 -10.37
N LEU A 161 -9.02 2.64 -9.44
CA LEU A 161 -9.08 2.92 -8.00
C LEU A 161 -8.32 1.86 -7.22
N ALA A 162 -7.41 2.29 -6.35
CA ALA A 162 -6.76 1.44 -5.36
C ALA A 162 -7.28 1.81 -3.97
N LEU A 163 -7.93 0.85 -3.30
CA LEU A 163 -8.52 1.00 -1.96
C LEU A 163 -7.62 0.34 -0.93
N MET A 164 -7.41 1.01 0.19
CA MET A 164 -6.78 0.45 1.41
C MET A 164 -7.67 0.79 2.60
N VAL A 165 -8.17 -0.22 3.31
CA VAL A 165 -9.04 -0.03 4.48
C VAL A 165 -8.42 -0.69 5.69
N ASP A 166 -7.99 0.14 6.64
CA ASP A 166 -7.33 -0.27 7.88
C ASP A 166 -6.14 -1.24 7.63
N ALA A 167 -5.38 -0.99 6.55
CA ALA A 167 -4.29 -1.84 6.12
C ALA A 167 -2.96 -1.08 5.96
N TYR A 168 -2.99 0.16 5.47
CA TYR A 168 -1.78 0.91 5.13
C TYR A 168 -0.85 1.12 6.33
N HIS A 169 -1.39 1.31 7.53
CA HIS A 169 -0.60 1.49 8.74
C HIS A 169 0.27 0.27 9.10
N GLU A 170 -0.01 -0.91 8.53
CA GLU A 170 0.72 -2.17 8.70
C GLU A 170 1.78 -2.43 7.63
N PHE A 171 1.83 -1.63 6.56
CA PHE A 171 2.82 -1.85 5.49
C PHE A 171 4.24 -1.72 6.02
N SER A 172 5.01 -2.81 5.96
CA SER A 172 6.40 -2.87 6.44
C SER A 172 7.35 -2.03 5.57
N SER A 173 6.99 -1.79 4.31
CA SER A 173 7.73 -0.96 3.35
C SER A 173 6.75 -0.05 2.59
N PRO A 174 6.10 0.92 3.29
CA PRO A 174 5.01 1.71 2.72
C PRO A 174 5.44 2.55 1.52
N ARG A 175 6.65 3.09 1.51
CA ARG A 175 7.14 3.88 0.39
C ARG A 175 7.24 3.05 -0.89
N GLU A 176 7.94 1.94 -0.83
CA GLU A 176 8.19 1.04 -1.97
C GLU A 176 6.88 0.45 -2.50
N MET A 177 6.01 -0.01 -1.60
CA MET A 177 4.69 -0.52 -1.95
C MET A 177 3.89 0.54 -2.70
N MET A 178 3.82 1.76 -2.17
CA MET A 178 3.02 2.82 -2.76
C MET A 178 3.64 3.38 -4.05
N GLU A 179 4.96 3.46 -4.18
CA GLU A 179 5.64 3.83 -5.43
C GLU A 179 5.31 2.84 -6.57
N ASN A 180 5.23 1.54 -6.26
CA ASN A 180 4.83 0.52 -7.23
C ASN A 180 3.31 0.57 -7.51
N LEU A 181 2.50 0.79 -6.49
CA LEU A 181 1.06 1.00 -6.66
C LEU A 181 0.75 2.19 -7.58
N VAL A 182 1.44 3.32 -7.40
CA VAL A 182 1.26 4.52 -8.25
C VAL A 182 1.57 4.22 -9.72
N LYS A 183 2.52 3.32 -10.04
CA LYS A 183 2.79 2.90 -11.42
C LYS A 183 1.63 2.09 -12.02
N SER A 184 0.87 1.40 -11.18
CA SER A 184 -0.29 0.60 -11.62
C SER A 184 -1.53 1.45 -11.89
N LEU A 185 -1.62 2.66 -11.31
CA LEU A 185 -2.75 3.56 -11.54
C LEU A 185 -2.75 4.12 -12.96
N LYS A 186 -3.92 4.22 -13.57
CA LYS A 186 -4.17 5.05 -14.76
C LYS A 186 -3.79 6.53 -14.51
N PRO A 187 -3.69 7.38 -15.53
CA PRO A 187 -3.39 8.81 -15.34
C PRO A 187 -4.34 9.53 -14.38
N ASP A 188 -5.63 9.22 -14.45
CA ASP A 188 -6.72 9.71 -13.59
C ASP A 188 -7.12 8.75 -12.48
N GLY A 189 -6.32 7.69 -12.27
CA GLY A 189 -6.54 6.70 -11.23
C GLY A 189 -6.35 7.29 -9.83
N ARG A 190 -7.17 6.81 -8.88
CA ARG A 190 -7.25 7.33 -7.50
C ARG A 190 -6.72 6.31 -6.50
N VAL A 191 -6.12 6.81 -5.44
CA VAL A 191 -5.85 6.06 -4.21
C VAL A 191 -6.86 6.47 -3.16
N VAL A 192 -7.54 5.51 -2.55
CA VAL A 192 -8.44 5.74 -1.43
C VAL A 192 -7.85 5.09 -0.19
N LEU A 193 -7.57 5.90 0.82
CA LEU A 193 -7.04 5.46 2.09
C LEU A 193 -8.11 5.67 3.17
N VAL A 194 -8.52 4.58 3.80
CA VAL A 194 -9.49 4.57 4.90
C VAL A 194 -8.78 4.09 6.15
N GLU A 195 -8.71 4.93 7.18
CA GLU A 195 -7.93 4.64 8.39
C GLU A 195 -8.66 5.14 9.63
N TYR A 196 -8.62 4.37 10.73
CA TYR A 196 -9.16 4.81 12.01
C TYR A 196 -8.53 6.12 12.48
N ARG A 197 -9.39 7.05 12.95
CA ARG A 197 -8.96 8.37 13.42
C ARG A 197 -8.10 8.26 14.68
N ARG A 198 -6.81 8.56 14.56
CA ARG A 198 -5.91 8.64 15.72
C ARG A 198 -6.19 9.87 16.58
N GLU A 199 -6.77 10.91 16.00
CA GLU A 199 -7.20 12.13 16.70
C GLU A 199 -8.28 11.85 17.76
N ASN A 200 -9.03 10.76 17.59
CA ASN A 200 -10.04 10.37 18.57
C ASN A 200 -9.52 9.23 19.48
N PRO A 201 -9.18 9.55 20.75
CA PRO A 201 -8.69 8.54 21.69
C PRO A 201 -9.79 7.56 22.16
N LEU A 202 -11.07 7.87 21.95
CA LEU A 202 -12.20 7.04 22.37
C LEU A 202 -12.48 5.88 21.41
N ILE A 203 -11.89 5.88 20.22
CA ILE A 203 -12.00 4.74 19.30
C ILE A 203 -11.20 3.57 19.88
N PRO A 204 -11.84 2.41 20.16
CA PRO A 204 -11.24 1.28 20.89
C PRO A 204 -10.35 0.42 19.97
N ILE A 205 -9.46 1.07 19.23
CA ILE A 205 -8.46 0.48 18.35
C ILE A 205 -7.07 0.82 18.89
N LYS A 206 -6.14 -0.11 18.82
CA LYS A 206 -4.75 0.07 19.25
C LYS A 206 -4.11 1.29 18.58
N ALA A 207 -3.23 1.98 19.30
CA ALA A 207 -2.72 3.28 18.86
C ALA A 207 -1.98 3.26 17.52
N LEU A 208 -1.23 2.19 17.21
CA LEU A 208 -0.49 2.07 15.94
C LEU A 208 -1.39 1.66 14.76
N HIS A 209 -2.57 1.08 15.04
CA HIS A 209 -3.58 0.76 14.02
C HIS A 209 -4.56 1.92 13.77
N LYS A 210 -4.13 3.15 14.08
CA LYS A 210 -4.84 4.40 13.79
C LYS A 210 -3.87 5.39 13.15
N MET A 211 -4.34 6.15 12.19
CA MET A 211 -3.56 7.22 11.56
C MET A 211 -4.21 8.58 11.76
N THR A 212 -3.39 9.62 11.90
CA THR A 212 -3.88 10.98 11.76
C THR A 212 -3.98 11.34 10.28
N ARG A 213 -4.97 12.13 9.90
CA ARG A 213 -5.10 12.70 8.58
C ARG A 213 -3.79 13.36 8.13
N ARG A 214 -3.19 14.20 8.98
CA ARG A 214 -1.93 14.88 8.70
C ARG A 214 -0.78 13.93 8.37
N GLN A 215 -0.69 12.78 9.05
CA GLN A 215 0.34 11.80 8.77
C GLN A 215 0.09 11.09 7.44
N ALA A 216 -1.15 10.73 7.14
CA ALA A 216 -1.52 10.13 5.87
C ALA A 216 -1.20 11.08 4.69
N GLU A 217 -1.63 12.35 4.77
CA GLU A 217 -1.31 13.36 3.75
C GLU A 217 0.20 13.54 3.56
N LYS A 218 0.98 13.54 4.64
CA LYS A 218 2.44 13.63 4.59
C LYS A 218 3.08 12.44 3.86
N GLU A 219 2.61 11.22 4.16
CA GLU A 219 3.15 10.00 3.57
C GLU A 219 2.75 9.88 2.09
N MET A 220 1.53 10.24 1.72
CA MET A 220 1.06 10.27 0.32
C MET A 220 1.79 11.34 -0.50
N ALA A 221 1.99 12.54 0.05
CA ALA A 221 2.73 13.61 -0.63
C ALA A 221 4.20 13.20 -0.92
N ALA A 222 4.83 12.41 -0.04
CA ALA A 222 6.20 11.95 -0.23
C ALA A 222 6.38 11.01 -1.45
N ILE A 223 5.29 10.48 -1.99
CA ILE A 223 5.27 9.61 -3.19
C ILE A 223 4.52 10.24 -4.37
N GLY A 224 4.28 11.57 -4.32
CA GLY A 224 3.67 12.33 -5.41
C GLY A 224 2.15 12.21 -5.53
N LEU A 225 1.48 11.79 -4.46
CA LEU A 225 0.02 11.79 -4.35
C LEU A 225 -0.47 13.00 -3.56
N LEU A 226 -1.42 13.74 -4.11
CA LEU A 226 -2.02 14.90 -3.46
C LEU A 226 -3.48 14.61 -3.07
N PRO A 227 -3.96 15.14 -1.94
CA PRO A 227 -5.35 14.97 -1.55
C PRO A 227 -6.27 15.65 -2.56
N GLU A 228 -7.26 14.90 -3.04
CA GLU A 228 -8.35 15.38 -3.89
C GLU A 228 -9.56 15.70 -3.03
N GLU A 229 -9.98 14.75 -2.18
CA GLU A 229 -11.14 14.87 -1.34
C GLU A 229 -10.93 14.16 0.00
N ILE A 230 -11.52 14.70 1.05
CA ILE A 230 -11.54 14.09 2.39
C ILE A 230 -12.97 14.05 2.89
N ILE A 231 -13.47 12.85 3.14
CA ILE A 231 -14.82 12.57 3.54
C ILE A 231 -14.82 12.11 5.00
N GLU A 232 -15.51 12.86 5.86
CA GLU A 232 -15.53 12.63 7.31
C GLU A 232 -16.88 12.05 7.80
N THR A 233 -17.63 11.41 6.92
CA THR A 233 -18.96 10.85 7.22
C THR A 233 -18.92 9.50 7.91
N LEU A 234 -17.80 8.76 7.79
CA LEU A 234 -17.64 7.48 8.47
C LEU A 234 -17.52 7.69 10.00
N PRO A 235 -18.13 6.82 10.84
CA PRO A 235 -18.17 7.04 12.29
C PRO A 235 -16.79 7.08 12.96
N GLN A 236 -15.86 6.23 12.53
CA GLN A 236 -14.57 6.02 13.20
C GLN A 236 -13.35 6.24 12.31
N GLN A 237 -13.53 6.37 11.00
CA GLN A 237 -12.43 6.41 10.03
C GLN A 237 -12.43 7.72 9.24
N HIS A 238 -11.25 8.16 8.82
CA HIS A 238 -11.07 9.08 7.70
C HIS A 238 -11.26 8.31 6.41
N LEU A 239 -11.93 8.88 5.43
CA LEU A 239 -11.89 8.45 4.04
C LEU A 239 -11.18 9.54 3.25
N MET A 240 -10.01 9.22 2.71
CA MET A 240 -9.12 10.17 2.07
C MET A 240 -8.84 9.72 0.64
N ILE A 241 -9.18 10.55 -0.34
CA ILE A 241 -8.97 10.30 -1.76
C ILE A 241 -7.78 11.12 -2.23
N PHE A 242 -6.84 10.44 -2.92
CA PHE A 242 -5.62 11.03 -3.44
C PHE A 242 -5.50 10.77 -4.94
N GLN A 243 -4.90 11.73 -5.65
CA GLN A 243 -4.57 11.63 -7.07
C GLN A 243 -3.09 11.93 -7.31
N LYS A 244 -2.57 11.54 -8.48
CA LYS A 244 -1.22 11.89 -8.91
C LYS A 244 -1.09 13.42 -9.05
N ALA A 245 0.01 13.98 -8.61
CA ALA A 245 0.32 15.39 -8.84
C ALA A 245 0.33 15.68 -10.35
N GLY A 246 -0.48 16.63 -10.80
CA GLY A 246 -0.58 17.02 -12.22
C GLY A 246 -1.67 16.32 -13.03
N SER A 247 -2.53 15.50 -12.43
CA SER A 247 -3.68 14.88 -13.12
C SER A 247 -4.91 15.78 -13.24
N SER A 248 -4.89 17.00 -12.70
CA SER A 248 -5.98 17.98 -12.84
C SER A 248 -5.88 18.64 -14.20
N GLY A 249 -6.62 18.17 -15.17
CA GLY A 249 -6.82 18.73 -16.51
C GLY A 249 -8.31 18.89 -16.79
#